data_1e4a85801b47418b5b304098f7c698b0
#
_entry.id   1e4a85801b47418b5b304098f7c698b0
#
_cell.length_a   1.000
_cell.length_b   1.000
_cell.length_c   1.000
_cell.angle_alpha   90.00
_cell.angle_beta   90.00
_cell.angle_gamma   90.00
#
_symmetry.space_group_name_H-M   'P 1'
#
loop_
_entity.id
_entity.type
_entity.pdbx_description
1 polymer ?
#
loop_
_entity_poly.entity_id
_entity_poly.type
_entity_poly.pdbx_seq_one_letter_code
_entity_poly.pdbx_strand_id
1 'polypeptide(L)'
;LKKDGFHTCLWQLPYFTPKNRYFRELVDGGMAVKNGNGTLNYEDVVLDLSNPKTVSWYQGKIANLIKQGVSVIKCDFGEAAPYDGLYASGKTGFYEHNLYPLRYNKALWEAVKANSADHEGVIWARSAWAGSQRFPLHWGGDAATNEIGSVGMMGDLRGGLSFGLSGFSFWSHDMGGFVTQSPDDLYRRWLPFGFLSSHTRAHGAPPTEPWLISKDFTDAFRANAEMKYQLMPYVYAQAKDCTEKGLPMVRALFVEFPHDAGAWQVEDEYMYGSQMLVAPLLESGTSRTVYLPNGKWIDYQNGKVYDGGYQEISVKENKIPCVILVKDGSLIPQVPVAQSTDKIDWN
;
A
#
# COMPACT_ATOMS: atom_id res chain seq x y z
N LEU A 1 18.72 15.01 5.61
CA LEU A 1 18.09 13.86 4.93
C LEU A 1 18.29 13.95 3.41
N LYS A 2 17.82 15.02 2.72
CA LYS A 2 17.98 15.13 1.26
C LYS A 2 19.44 15.08 0.81
N LYS A 3 20.37 15.71 1.55
CA LYS A 3 21.82 15.65 1.27
C LYS A 3 22.40 14.24 1.41
N ASP A 4 21.75 13.38 2.18
CA ASP A 4 22.13 12.00 2.42
C ASP A 4 21.41 11.00 1.47
N GLY A 5 20.69 11.53 0.46
CA GLY A 5 20.00 10.73 -0.55
C GLY A 5 18.58 10.29 -0.16
N PHE A 6 18.03 10.73 0.98
CA PHE A 6 16.67 10.38 1.39
C PHE A 6 15.62 11.29 0.76
N HIS A 7 14.53 10.69 0.29
CA HIS A 7 13.31 11.38 -0.09
C HIS A 7 12.36 11.44 1.10
N THR A 8 11.87 12.64 1.42
CA THR A 8 11.01 12.85 2.60
C THR A 8 9.55 12.66 2.24
N CYS A 9 8.86 11.77 2.96
CA CYS A 9 7.40 11.63 2.93
C CYS A 9 6.81 12.25 4.20
N LEU A 10 5.84 13.16 4.06
CA LEU A 10 5.13 13.75 5.18
C LEU A 10 3.69 13.28 5.26
N TRP A 11 3.28 12.94 6.48
CA TRP A 11 1.93 12.56 6.84
C TRP A 11 1.00 13.78 6.85
N GLN A 12 -0.23 13.60 6.36
CA GLN A 12 -1.26 14.63 6.24
C GLN A 12 -2.66 14.02 6.38
N LEU A 13 -3.57 14.80 6.96
CA LEU A 13 -5.00 14.47 7.02
C LEU A 13 -5.85 15.72 6.75
N PRO A 14 -7.11 15.59 6.32
CA PRO A 14 -7.95 16.72 5.93
C PRO A 14 -8.82 17.26 7.09
N TYR A 15 -8.39 17.03 8.33
CA TYR A 15 -9.12 17.41 9.55
C TYR A 15 -8.26 18.34 10.41
N PHE A 16 -8.89 19.34 11.04
CA PHE A 16 -8.18 20.34 11.85
C PHE A 16 -8.88 20.52 13.18
N THR A 17 -8.20 20.20 14.26
CA THR A 17 -8.72 20.37 15.62
C THR A 17 -8.73 21.85 16.04
N PRO A 18 -9.51 22.25 17.07
CA PRO A 18 -9.52 23.61 17.59
C PRO A 18 -8.16 24.17 18.03
N LYS A 19 -7.22 23.28 18.35
CA LYS A 19 -5.84 23.66 18.72
C LYS A 19 -4.95 23.98 17.52
N ASN A 20 -5.38 23.66 16.31
CA ASN A 20 -4.60 23.94 15.10
C ASN A 20 -4.66 25.44 14.79
N ARG A 21 -3.51 26.02 14.44
CA ARG A 21 -3.39 27.46 14.14
C ARG A 21 -4.29 27.95 13.00
N TYR A 22 -4.68 27.06 12.09
CA TYR A 22 -5.54 27.36 10.95
C TYR A 22 -7.03 27.17 11.23
N PHE A 23 -7.40 26.68 12.40
CA PHE A 23 -8.79 26.32 12.71
C PHE A 23 -9.74 27.52 12.49
N ARG A 24 -9.42 28.69 13.08
CA ARG A 24 -10.25 29.89 12.94
C ARG A 24 -10.33 30.38 11.51
N GLU A 25 -9.19 30.41 10.80
CA GLU A 25 -9.14 30.79 9.37
C GLU A 25 -10.08 29.91 8.54
N LEU A 26 -10.13 28.62 8.80
CA LEU A 26 -10.96 27.66 8.09
C LEU A 26 -12.45 27.81 8.41
N VAL A 27 -12.80 28.01 9.68
CA VAL A 27 -14.19 28.18 10.12
C VAL A 27 -14.75 29.51 9.61
N ASP A 28 -14.07 30.62 9.89
CA ASP A 28 -14.51 31.98 9.55
C ASP A 28 -14.50 32.17 8.02
N GLY A 29 -13.60 31.49 7.34
CA GLY A 29 -13.49 31.47 5.88
C GLY A 29 -14.54 30.64 5.14
N GLY A 30 -15.40 29.89 5.84
CA GLY A 30 -16.41 29.02 5.25
C GLY A 30 -15.79 27.85 4.48
N MET A 31 -14.68 27.30 4.98
CA MET A 31 -13.92 26.21 4.36
C MET A 31 -14.14 24.85 5.03
N ALA A 32 -14.97 24.80 6.06
CA ALA A 32 -15.32 23.59 6.80
C ALA A 32 -16.67 23.03 6.35
N VAL A 33 -16.77 21.71 6.25
CA VAL A 33 -18.06 21.02 6.18
C VAL A 33 -18.77 21.22 7.51
N LYS A 34 -20.05 21.56 7.49
CA LYS A 34 -20.91 21.62 8.65
C LYS A 34 -21.91 20.48 8.63
N ASN A 35 -22.28 19.97 9.79
CA ASN A 35 -23.40 19.03 9.93
C ASN A 35 -24.73 19.70 9.49
N GLY A 36 -25.75 18.91 9.25
CA GLY A 36 -27.07 19.42 8.81
C GLY A 36 -27.71 20.45 9.75
N ASN A 37 -27.32 20.46 11.03
CA ASN A 37 -27.73 21.46 12.03
C ASN A 37 -26.82 22.73 12.05
N GLY A 38 -25.83 22.83 11.17
CA GLY A 38 -24.91 23.94 11.07
C GLY A 38 -23.72 23.94 12.02
N THR A 39 -23.56 22.88 12.86
CA THR A 39 -22.40 22.72 13.74
C THR A 39 -21.21 22.07 13.02
N LEU A 40 -20.02 22.13 13.62
CA LEU A 40 -18.86 21.36 13.15
C LEU A 40 -18.99 19.88 13.54
N ASN A 41 -18.38 18.99 12.75
CA ASN A 41 -18.33 17.56 13.05
C ASN A 41 -17.34 17.32 14.22
N TYR A 42 -17.85 16.83 15.37
CA TYR A 42 -17.04 16.62 16.59
C TYR A 42 -16.20 17.83 17.00
N GLU A 43 -16.68 19.05 16.76
CA GLU A 43 -15.95 20.31 16.99
C GLU A 43 -14.70 20.51 16.10
N ASP A 44 -14.39 19.58 15.20
CA ASP A 44 -13.28 19.66 14.27
C ASP A 44 -13.69 20.21 12.91
N VAL A 45 -12.75 20.81 12.21
CA VAL A 45 -12.91 21.14 10.79
C VAL A 45 -12.63 19.90 9.96
N VAL A 46 -13.63 19.43 9.20
CA VAL A 46 -13.47 18.61 8.01
C VAL A 46 -13.42 19.57 6.82
N LEU A 47 -12.33 19.56 6.04
CA LEU A 47 -12.19 20.46 4.89
C LEU A 47 -13.31 20.22 3.87
N ASP A 48 -14.02 21.27 3.46
CA ASP A 48 -14.96 21.15 2.34
C ASP A 48 -14.23 21.17 1.00
N LEU A 49 -13.81 19.99 0.55
CA LEU A 49 -13.09 19.83 -0.72
C LEU A 49 -14.01 19.89 -1.97
N SER A 50 -15.30 20.12 -1.80
CA SER A 50 -16.19 20.53 -2.87
C SER A 50 -16.12 22.04 -3.15
N ASN A 51 -15.51 22.81 -2.23
CA ASN A 51 -15.33 24.25 -2.34
C ASN A 51 -13.97 24.58 -3.00
N PRO A 52 -13.96 25.22 -4.18
CA PRO A 52 -12.70 25.59 -4.86
C PRO A 52 -11.77 26.48 -4.01
N LYS A 53 -12.32 27.34 -3.15
CA LYS A 53 -11.53 28.16 -2.21
C LYS A 53 -10.76 27.28 -1.22
N THR A 54 -11.41 26.27 -0.66
CA THR A 54 -10.79 25.31 0.26
C THR A 54 -9.70 24.50 -0.43
N VAL A 55 -9.97 24.02 -1.64
CA VAL A 55 -8.99 23.29 -2.45
C VAL A 55 -7.75 24.14 -2.71
N SER A 56 -7.92 25.38 -3.19
CA SER A 56 -6.80 26.29 -3.47
C SER A 56 -5.99 26.62 -2.22
N TRP A 57 -6.67 26.85 -1.09
CA TRP A 57 -6.02 27.09 0.21
C TRP A 57 -5.15 25.88 0.61
N TYR A 58 -5.73 24.66 0.54
CA TYR A 58 -5.04 23.45 0.93
C TYR A 58 -3.86 23.14 0.01
N GLN A 59 -4.05 23.24 -1.30
CA GLN A 59 -2.99 23.07 -2.29
C GLN A 59 -1.84 24.06 -2.06
N GLY A 60 -2.12 25.32 -1.67
CA GLY A 60 -1.10 26.29 -1.31
C GLY A 60 -0.26 25.87 -0.11
N LYS A 61 -0.86 25.24 0.92
CA LYS A 61 -0.12 24.72 2.08
C LYS A 61 0.78 23.54 1.68
N ILE A 62 0.27 22.63 0.87
CA ILE A 62 1.04 21.48 0.36
C ILE A 62 2.18 21.93 -0.56
N ALA A 63 1.93 22.87 -1.48
CA ALA A 63 2.95 23.43 -2.35
C ALA A 63 4.14 23.99 -1.56
N ASN A 64 3.88 24.65 -0.43
CA ASN A 64 4.94 25.17 0.44
C ASN A 64 5.80 24.06 1.07
N LEU A 65 5.22 22.89 1.38
CA LEU A 65 5.98 21.74 1.87
C LEU A 65 6.86 21.14 0.76
N ILE A 66 6.31 20.99 -0.44
CA ILE A 66 7.06 20.47 -1.59
C ILE A 66 8.25 21.39 -1.93
N LYS A 67 8.04 22.71 -1.94
CA LYS A 67 9.11 23.69 -2.15
C LYS A 67 10.23 23.63 -1.10
N GLN A 68 9.94 23.13 0.11
CA GLN A 68 10.93 22.90 1.16
C GLN A 68 11.69 21.59 0.98
N GLY A 69 11.38 20.78 -0.04
CA GLY A 69 12.07 19.55 -0.38
C GLY A 69 11.35 18.27 0.02
N VAL A 70 10.07 18.35 0.42
CA VAL A 70 9.22 17.16 0.59
C VAL A 70 8.94 16.55 -0.77
N SER A 71 9.09 15.24 -0.89
CA SER A 71 8.94 14.50 -2.14
C SER A 71 7.58 13.81 -2.26
N VAL A 72 7.02 13.34 -1.16
CA VAL A 72 5.79 12.54 -1.12
C VAL A 72 4.88 13.04 0.01
N ILE A 73 3.59 13.05 -0.24
CA ILE A 73 2.56 13.29 0.79
C ILE A 73 1.81 11.98 1.06
N LYS A 74 1.86 11.51 2.32
CA LYS A 74 0.98 10.44 2.80
C LYS A 74 -0.38 11.04 3.15
N CYS A 75 -1.39 10.66 2.38
CA CYS A 75 -2.78 11.16 2.48
C CYS A 75 -3.57 10.22 3.38
N ASP A 76 -3.55 10.47 4.67
CA ASP A 76 -4.24 9.64 5.64
C ASP A 76 -5.68 10.09 5.88
N PHE A 77 -6.51 9.18 6.37
CA PHE A 77 -7.94 9.42 6.58
C PHE A 77 -8.70 9.78 5.30
N GLY A 78 -9.79 10.55 5.43
CA GLY A 78 -10.67 10.96 4.33
C GLY A 78 -12.01 10.23 4.34
N GLU A 79 -12.19 9.25 5.23
CA GLU A 79 -13.40 8.44 5.36
C GLU A 79 -14.49 9.12 6.21
N ALA A 80 -14.11 10.08 7.08
CA ALA A 80 -15.02 10.69 8.06
C ALA A 80 -15.77 11.93 7.53
N ALA A 81 -15.99 12.02 6.23
CA ALA A 81 -16.81 13.08 5.64
C ALA A 81 -18.28 12.91 6.09
N PRO A 82 -18.95 13.95 6.69
CA PRO A 82 -20.28 13.79 7.26
C PRO A 82 -21.36 13.42 6.23
N TYR A 83 -22.17 12.42 6.53
CA TYR A 83 -23.31 11.98 5.70
C TYR A 83 -24.43 13.01 5.63
N ASP A 84 -24.64 13.78 6.69
CA ASP A 84 -25.60 14.88 6.78
C ASP A 84 -24.98 16.24 6.52
N GLY A 85 -23.71 16.24 6.03
CA GLY A 85 -22.92 17.46 5.84
C GLY A 85 -23.52 18.42 4.83
N LEU A 86 -23.32 19.71 5.09
CA LEU A 86 -23.60 20.81 4.20
C LEU A 86 -22.34 21.17 3.43
N TYR A 87 -22.34 20.88 2.14
CA TYR A 87 -21.21 21.06 1.25
C TYR A 87 -21.43 22.22 0.27
N ALA A 88 -20.37 22.92 -0.09
CA ALA A 88 -20.44 24.03 -1.03
C ALA A 88 -20.93 23.62 -2.43
N SER A 89 -20.81 22.33 -2.78
CA SER A 89 -21.37 21.78 -4.02
C SER A 89 -22.90 21.84 -4.09
N GLY A 90 -23.58 22.05 -2.97
CA GLY A 90 -25.05 21.95 -2.85
C GLY A 90 -25.57 20.52 -2.97
N LYS A 91 -24.70 19.50 -3.00
CA LYS A 91 -25.08 18.09 -3.01
C LYS A 91 -25.29 17.59 -1.58
N THR A 92 -26.03 16.49 -1.45
CA THR A 92 -26.24 15.84 -0.16
C THR A 92 -24.96 15.27 0.41
N GLY A 93 -24.87 15.15 1.74
CA GLY A 93 -23.74 14.47 2.38
C GLY A 93 -23.58 13.01 1.92
N PHE A 94 -24.66 12.30 1.65
CA PHE A 94 -24.63 10.97 1.02
C PHE A 94 -23.90 10.94 -0.33
N TYR A 95 -24.10 11.96 -1.16
CA TYR A 95 -23.41 12.08 -2.43
C TYR A 95 -21.92 12.41 -2.23
N GLU A 96 -21.59 13.33 -1.34
CA GLU A 96 -20.23 13.82 -1.14
C GLU A 96 -19.36 12.86 -0.31
N HIS A 97 -19.94 12.07 0.59
CA HIS A 97 -19.19 11.19 1.49
C HIS A 97 -18.23 10.26 0.74
N ASN A 98 -18.72 9.50 -0.22
CA ASN A 98 -17.88 8.59 -1.00
C ASN A 98 -17.00 9.31 -2.03
N LEU A 99 -17.37 10.51 -2.49
CA LEU A 99 -16.53 11.33 -3.36
C LEU A 99 -15.41 12.05 -2.61
N TYR A 100 -15.52 12.17 -1.30
CA TYR A 100 -14.56 12.91 -0.50
C TYR A 100 -13.13 12.38 -0.65
N PRO A 101 -12.84 11.08 -0.54
CA PRO A 101 -11.52 10.52 -0.81
C PRO A 101 -10.97 10.88 -2.20
N LEU A 102 -11.82 10.82 -3.23
CA LEU A 102 -11.41 11.19 -4.59
C LEU A 102 -11.01 12.67 -4.68
N ARG A 103 -11.80 13.58 -4.08
CA ARG A 103 -11.50 15.01 -4.03
C ARG A 103 -10.22 15.28 -3.25
N TYR A 104 -10.05 14.60 -2.13
CA TYR A 104 -8.88 14.71 -1.27
C TYR A 104 -7.60 14.26 -2.00
N ASN A 105 -7.60 13.07 -2.56
CA ASN A 105 -6.47 12.54 -3.32
C ASN A 105 -6.14 13.43 -4.52
N LYS A 106 -7.15 13.90 -5.25
CA LYS A 106 -6.98 14.81 -6.38
C LYS A 106 -6.32 16.12 -5.96
N ALA A 107 -6.82 16.77 -4.91
CA ALA A 107 -6.29 18.05 -4.44
C ALA A 107 -4.80 17.94 -4.06
N LEU A 108 -4.43 16.89 -3.35
CA LEU A 108 -3.05 16.65 -2.94
C LEU A 108 -2.16 16.26 -4.11
N TRP A 109 -2.60 15.36 -4.97
CA TRP A 109 -1.83 14.92 -6.14
C TRP A 109 -1.53 16.07 -7.10
N GLU A 110 -2.52 16.91 -7.41
CA GLU A 110 -2.33 18.10 -8.24
C GLU A 110 -1.31 19.06 -7.64
N ALA A 111 -1.38 19.30 -6.31
CA ALA A 111 -0.42 20.16 -5.61
C ALA A 111 1.00 19.59 -5.65
N VAL A 112 1.16 18.30 -5.39
CA VAL A 112 2.47 17.64 -5.42
C VAL A 112 3.03 17.65 -6.83
N LYS A 113 2.27 17.21 -7.83
CA LYS A 113 2.70 17.18 -9.24
C LYS A 113 3.09 18.54 -9.77
N ALA A 114 2.30 19.58 -9.49
CA ALA A 114 2.58 20.94 -9.98
C ALA A 114 3.83 21.59 -9.35
N ASN A 115 4.29 21.11 -8.19
CA ASN A 115 5.41 21.68 -7.45
C ASN A 115 6.63 20.76 -7.35
N SER A 116 6.58 19.53 -7.86
CA SER A 116 7.73 18.65 -8.00
C SER A 116 8.62 19.09 -9.17
N ALA A 117 9.94 18.98 -9.02
CA ALA A 117 10.91 19.50 -10.00
C ALA A 117 10.78 18.84 -11.39
N ASP A 118 10.40 17.58 -11.43
CA ASP A 118 10.26 16.73 -12.61
C ASP A 118 8.79 16.47 -13.00
N HIS A 119 7.84 17.06 -12.27
CA HIS A 119 6.40 16.78 -12.36
C HIS A 119 6.02 15.32 -12.04
N GLU A 120 6.91 14.57 -11.41
CA GLU A 120 6.68 13.19 -10.94
C GLU A 120 6.19 13.16 -9.49
N GLY A 121 5.12 13.90 -9.21
CA GLY A 121 4.54 13.95 -7.87
C GLY A 121 3.95 12.61 -7.46
N VAL A 122 4.20 12.21 -6.22
CA VAL A 122 3.66 10.99 -5.61
C VAL A 122 2.85 11.34 -4.38
N ILE A 123 1.65 10.79 -4.29
CA ILE A 123 0.88 10.71 -3.05
C ILE A 123 0.73 9.25 -2.63
N TRP A 124 0.53 9.03 -1.33
CA TRP A 124 0.31 7.73 -0.76
C TRP A 124 -0.97 7.78 0.09
N ALA A 125 -2.07 7.27 -0.46
CA ALA A 125 -3.42 7.49 0.07
C ALA A 125 -3.99 6.25 0.78
N ARG A 126 -4.73 6.47 1.88
CA ARG A 126 -5.51 5.43 2.56
C ARG A 126 -6.87 5.25 1.92
N SER A 127 -7.68 6.27 1.97
CA SER A 127 -9.02 6.24 1.40
C SER A 127 -9.03 6.40 -0.11
N ALA A 128 -10.02 5.80 -0.76
CA ALA A 128 -10.19 5.85 -2.20
C ALA A 128 -11.67 5.75 -2.59
N TRP A 129 -11.98 6.15 -3.79
CA TRP A 129 -13.27 5.93 -4.46
C TRP A 129 -13.06 5.72 -5.96
N ALA A 130 -14.11 5.37 -6.67
CA ALA A 130 -14.07 5.24 -8.13
C ALA A 130 -13.48 6.50 -8.78
N GLY A 131 -12.38 6.34 -9.52
CA GLY A 131 -11.57 7.41 -10.09
C GLY A 131 -10.26 7.68 -9.35
N SER A 132 -10.06 7.17 -8.13
CA SER A 132 -8.79 7.29 -7.41
C SER A 132 -7.68 6.39 -7.95
N GLN A 133 -7.98 5.45 -8.84
CA GLN A 133 -7.01 4.58 -9.52
C GLN A 133 -5.91 5.35 -10.26
N ARG A 134 -6.18 6.60 -10.64
CA ARG A 134 -5.21 7.51 -11.28
C ARG A 134 -4.16 8.08 -10.35
N PHE A 135 -4.30 7.88 -9.05
CA PHE A 135 -3.36 8.36 -8.02
C PHE A 135 -2.52 7.17 -7.53
N PRO A 136 -1.17 7.27 -7.56
CA PRO A 136 -0.35 6.09 -7.75
C PRO A 136 -0.33 5.09 -6.60
N LEU A 137 -0.27 5.52 -5.32
CA LEU A 137 0.01 4.59 -4.23
C LEU A 137 -1.10 4.58 -3.18
N HIS A 138 -1.45 3.36 -2.73
CA HIS A 138 -2.42 3.15 -1.64
C HIS A 138 -1.91 2.12 -0.64
N TRP A 139 -2.46 2.13 0.59
CA TRP A 139 -2.20 1.10 1.59
C TRP A 139 -3.49 0.74 2.34
N GLY A 140 -3.45 -0.38 3.06
CA GLY A 140 -4.59 -0.99 3.73
C GLY A 140 -5.07 -0.30 5.01
N GLY A 141 -4.38 0.74 5.49
CA GLY A 141 -4.71 1.40 6.75
C GLY A 141 -4.07 0.70 7.96
N ASP A 142 -4.76 0.73 9.09
CA ASP A 142 -4.26 0.33 10.42
C ASP A 142 -4.60 -1.13 10.72
N ALA A 143 -3.83 -2.06 10.16
CA ALA A 143 -4.05 -3.49 10.39
C ALA A 143 -3.83 -3.87 11.86
N ALA A 144 -4.63 -4.81 12.37
CA ALA A 144 -4.40 -5.41 13.67
C ALA A 144 -3.16 -6.31 13.65
N THR A 145 -2.48 -6.38 14.79
CA THR A 145 -1.28 -7.20 15.01
C THR A 145 -1.67 -8.62 15.38
N ASN A 146 -2.33 -9.32 14.46
CA ASN A 146 -2.71 -10.72 14.59
C ASN A 146 -2.63 -11.45 13.24
N GLU A 147 -2.78 -12.75 13.28
CA GLU A 147 -2.65 -13.64 12.12
C GLU A 147 -3.95 -13.74 11.34
N ILE A 148 -5.02 -13.97 12.06
CA ILE A 148 -6.33 -14.40 11.57
C ILE A 148 -7.36 -13.31 11.84
N GLY A 149 -8.38 -13.27 11.01
CA GLY A 149 -9.49 -12.35 11.13
C GLY A 149 -9.55 -11.33 10.02
N SER A 150 -10.58 -10.50 10.09
CA SER A 150 -10.88 -9.51 9.05
C SER A 150 -9.95 -8.29 9.04
N VAL A 151 -9.08 -8.14 10.03
CA VAL A 151 -8.28 -6.92 10.25
C VAL A 151 -6.80 -7.19 10.52
N GLY A 152 -6.36 -8.46 10.50
CA GLY A 152 -4.96 -8.87 10.66
C GLY A 152 -4.28 -9.18 9.33
N MET A 153 -3.20 -9.98 9.36
CA MET A 153 -2.40 -10.33 8.17
C MET A 153 -3.26 -10.93 7.04
N MET A 154 -4.17 -11.86 7.38
CA MET A 154 -5.10 -12.45 6.43
C MET A 154 -6.09 -11.42 5.88
N GLY A 155 -6.59 -10.53 6.76
CA GLY A 155 -7.50 -9.45 6.37
C GLY A 155 -6.85 -8.46 5.41
N ASP A 156 -5.60 -8.11 5.65
CA ASP A 156 -4.82 -7.25 4.76
C ASP A 156 -4.62 -7.89 3.39
N LEU A 157 -4.27 -9.18 3.34
CA LEU A 157 -4.12 -9.89 2.06
C LEU A 157 -5.44 -9.88 1.26
N ARG A 158 -6.54 -10.30 1.87
CA ARG A 158 -7.86 -10.31 1.23
C ARG A 158 -8.32 -8.91 0.82
N GLY A 159 -8.11 -7.92 1.69
CA GLY A 159 -8.38 -6.51 1.41
C GLY A 159 -7.61 -6.00 0.21
N GLY A 160 -6.30 -6.32 0.14
CA GLY A 160 -5.44 -5.96 -0.99
C GLY A 160 -5.86 -6.61 -2.29
N LEU A 161 -6.21 -7.90 -2.27
CA LEU A 161 -6.73 -8.60 -3.45
C LEU A 161 -8.05 -7.97 -3.94
N SER A 162 -8.99 -7.71 -3.03
CA SER A 162 -10.26 -7.05 -3.35
C SER A 162 -10.06 -5.63 -3.88
N PHE A 163 -9.14 -4.86 -3.29
CA PHE A 163 -8.80 -3.50 -3.74
C PHE A 163 -8.21 -3.51 -5.16
N GLY A 164 -7.32 -4.47 -5.44
CA GLY A 164 -6.76 -4.68 -6.77
C GLY A 164 -7.81 -4.96 -7.84
N LEU A 165 -8.87 -5.71 -7.52
CA LEU A 165 -9.99 -5.97 -8.43
C LEU A 165 -10.80 -4.72 -8.78
N SER A 166 -10.66 -3.66 -8.00
CA SER A 166 -11.25 -2.35 -8.29
C SER A 166 -10.36 -1.49 -9.22
N GLY A 167 -9.27 -2.04 -9.77
CA GLY A 167 -8.39 -1.38 -10.74
C GLY A 167 -7.26 -0.55 -10.12
N PHE A 168 -6.90 -0.82 -8.88
CA PHE A 168 -5.76 -0.19 -8.22
C PHE A 168 -4.48 -1.00 -8.43
N SER A 169 -3.52 -0.43 -9.16
CA SER A 169 -2.29 -1.13 -9.53
C SER A 169 -1.32 -1.32 -8.38
N PHE A 170 -1.22 -0.34 -7.47
CA PHE A 170 -0.19 -0.31 -6.43
C PHE A 170 -0.81 -0.20 -5.05
N TRP A 171 -0.66 -1.26 -4.28
CA TRP A 171 -1.15 -1.38 -2.92
C TRP A 171 -0.10 -2.04 -2.03
N SER A 172 -0.06 -1.65 -0.77
CA SER A 172 0.77 -2.25 0.26
C SER A 172 0.08 -2.18 1.64
N HIS A 173 0.81 -2.52 2.67
CA HIS A 173 0.31 -2.58 4.04
C HIS A 173 1.45 -2.36 5.04
N ASP A 174 1.10 -2.19 6.30
CA ASP A 174 2.07 -2.03 7.38
C ASP A 174 2.57 -3.40 7.84
N MET A 175 3.85 -3.71 7.56
CA MET A 175 4.44 -5.01 7.88
C MET A 175 4.41 -5.27 9.38
N GLY A 176 3.82 -6.39 9.77
CA GLY A 176 3.65 -6.78 11.17
C GLY A 176 2.36 -6.25 11.80
N GLY A 177 1.58 -5.44 11.10
CA GLY A 177 0.41 -4.73 11.62
C GLY A 177 0.78 -3.40 12.29
N PHE A 178 -0.24 -2.59 12.56
CA PHE A 178 -0.07 -1.20 13.01
C PHE A 178 -0.44 -0.97 14.48
N VAL A 179 -1.52 -1.63 14.96
CA VAL A 179 -2.23 -1.20 16.19
C VAL A 179 -1.42 -1.41 17.48
N THR A 180 -0.67 -2.51 17.54
CA THR A 180 0.19 -2.83 18.70
C THR A 180 1.56 -3.32 18.22
N GLN A 181 2.52 -3.45 19.12
CA GLN A 181 3.81 -4.05 18.79
C GLN A 181 3.60 -5.48 18.28
N SER A 182 4.18 -5.79 17.13
CA SER A 182 4.08 -7.11 16.52
C SER A 182 4.90 -8.16 17.30
N PRO A 183 4.34 -9.34 17.57
CA PRO A 183 5.15 -10.49 17.98
C PRO A 183 6.21 -10.82 16.94
N ASP A 184 7.42 -11.22 17.36
CA ASP A 184 8.56 -11.48 16.46
C ASP A 184 8.20 -12.51 15.35
N ASP A 185 7.57 -13.63 15.73
CA ASP A 185 7.16 -14.66 14.76
C ASP A 185 6.18 -14.12 13.71
N LEU A 186 5.16 -13.39 14.12
CA LEU A 186 4.20 -12.80 13.20
C LEU A 186 4.88 -11.81 12.25
N TYR A 187 5.72 -10.93 12.78
CA TYR A 187 6.42 -9.94 11.97
C TYR A 187 7.35 -10.59 10.94
N ARG A 188 8.08 -11.66 11.33
CA ARG A 188 8.93 -12.44 10.41
C ARG A 188 8.14 -13.06 9.26
N ARG A 189 6.99 -13.65 9.54
CA ARG A 189 6.11 -14.21 8.50
C ARG A 189 5.47 -13.15 7.62
N TRP A 190 5.26 -11.94 8.16
CA TRP A 190 4.72 -10.80 7.41
C TRP A 190 5.75 -10.13 6.49
N LEU A 191 7.06 -10.22 6.81
CA LEU A 191 8.12 -9.62 6.00
C LEU A 191 8.02 -9.97 4.51
N PRO A 192 8.01 -11.26 4.08
CA PRO A 192 7.96 -11.59 2.67
C PRO A 192 6.70 -11.08 1.98
N PHE A 193 5.55 -11.08 2.65
CA PHE A 193 4.33 -10.49 2.12
C PHE A 193 4.50 -8.97 1.91
N GLY A 194 5.09 -8.26 2.85
CA GLY A 194 5.37 -6.83 2.71
C GLY A 194 6.41 -6.50 1.65
N PHE A 195 7.48 -7.30 1.55
CA PHE A 195 8.51 -7.09 0.54
C PHE A 195 8.08 -7.50 -0.87
N LEU A 196 7.21 -8.50 -1.01
CA LEU A 196 6.62 -8.92 -2.29
C LEU A 196 5.27 -8.24 -2.55
N SER A 197 5.19 -6.96 -2.27
CA SER A 197 4.13 -6.03 -2.66
C SER A 197 4.72 -4.89 -3.51
N SER A 198 3.90 -3.99 -4.04
CA SER A 198 4.39 -2.93 -4.94
C SER A 198 5.39 -2.00 -4.24
N HIS A 199 5.09 -1.56 -3.03
CA HIS A 199 5.96 -0.74 -2.19
C HIS A 199 5.93 -1.26 -0.75
N THR A 200 6.93 -0.93 0.05
CA THR A 200 7.20 -1.60 1.32
C THR A 200 7.51 -0.58 2.41
N ARG A 201 6.99 -0.77 3.60
CA ARG A 201 7.38 0.01 4.77
C ARG A 201 7.36 -0.79 6.07
N ALA A 202 8.32 -0.53 6.96
CA ALA A 202 8.26 -0.88 8.36
C ALA A 202 7.53 0.24 9.10
N HIS A 203 6.31 0.00 9.58
CA HIS A 203 5.48 1.00 10.25
C HIS A 203 4.47 0.33 11.18
N GLY A 204 4.21 0.96 12.32
CA GLY A 204 3.30 0.45 13.33
C GLY A 204 3.71 0.92 14.72
N ALA A 205 3.18 0.28 15.78
CA ALA A 205 3.60 0.53 17.13
C ALA A 205 5.07 0.09 17.33
N PRO A 206 5.95 0.97 17.85
CA PRO A 206 7.38 0.71 17.95
C PRO A 206 7.70 -0.41 18.95
N PRO A 207 8.87 -1.09 18.80
CA PRO A 207 9.83 -0.88 17.74
C PRO A 207 9.41 -1.53 16.42
N THR A 208 9.60 -0.85 15.30
CA THR A 208 9.40 -1.39 13.95
C THR A 208 10.72 -1.53 13.20
N GLU A 209 11.74 -0.84 13.64
CA GLU A 209 13.08 -0.91 13.11
C GLU A 209 13.75 -2.25 13.48
N PRO A 210 14.25 -3.03 12.48
CA PRO A 210 14.71 -4.39 12.73
C PRO A 210 15.85 -4.50 13.74
N TRP A 211 16.75 -3.52 13.79
CA TRP A 211 17.87 -3.50 14.73
C TRP A 211 17.48 -3.25 16.20
N LEU A 212 16.27 -2.74 16.45
CA LEU A 212 15.71 -2.56 17.79
C LEU A 212 15.03 -3.83 18.31
N ILE A 213 14.72 -4.78 17.45
CA ILE A 213 14.08 -6.06 17.81
C ILE A 213 15.16 -7.06 18.22
N SER A 214 15.98 -7.52 17.27
CA SER A 214 17.11 -8.40 17.53
C SER A 214 18.07 -8.45 16.34
N LYS A 215 19.29 -8.99 16.57
CA LYS A 215 20.25 -9.23 15.47
C LYS A 215 19.68 -10.22 14.43
N ASP A 216 19.09 -11.30 14.91
CA ASP A 216 18.53 -12.35 14.06
C ASP A 216 17.34 -11.82 13.24
N PHE A 217 16.49 -10.98 13.84
CA PHE A 217 15.43 -10.29 13.12
C PHE A 217 15.98 -9.33 12.06
N THR A 218 17.06 -8.60 12.39
CA THR A 218 17.74 -7.72 11.42
C THR A 218 18.27 -8.49 10.21
N ASP A 219 18.81 -9.68 10.43
CA ASP A 219 19.32 -10.54 9.36
C ASP A 219 18.18 -11.09 8.48
N ALA A 220 17.05 -11.48 9.09
CA ALA A 220 15.84 -11.88 8.37
C ALA A 220 15.23 -10.72 7.54
N PHE A 221 15.15 -9.53 8.13
CA PHE A 221 14.68 -8.31 7.43
C PHE A 221 15.57 -7.98 6.23
N ARG A 222 16.90 -8.03 6.44
CA ARG A 222 17.90 -7.82 5.38
C ARG A 222 17.72 -8.80 4.22
N ALA A 223 17.53 -10.08 4.50
CA ALA A 223 17.33 -11.10 3.48
C ALA A 223 16.13 -10.77 2.56
N ASN A 224 15.02 -10.31 3.15
CA ASN A 224 13.85 -9.87 2.39
C ASN A 224 14.10 -8.59 1.60
N ALA A 225 14.81 -7.61 2.19
CA ALA A 225 15.18 -6.37 1.51
C ALA A 225 16.11 -6.63 0.32
N GLU A 226 17.13 -7.47 0.49
CA GLU A 226 18.04 -7.89 -0.58
C GLU A 226 17.29 -8.55 -1.73
N MET A 227 16.38 -9.49 -1.42
CA MET A 227 15.52 -10.12 -2.43
C MET A 227 14.70 -9.07 -3.21
N LYS A 228 14.06 -8.12 -2.52
CA LYS A 228 13.31 -7.03 -3.17
C LYS A 228 14.20 -6.23 -4.13
N TYR A 229 15.40 -5.85 -3.69
CA TYR A 229 16.33 -5.08 -4.52
C TYR A 229 16.86 -5.88 -5.72
N GLN A 230 17.14 -7.16 -5.56
CA GLN A 230 17.49 -8.04 -6.67
C GLN A 230 16.36 -8.14 -7.70
N LEU A 231 15.12 -8.17 -7.27
CA LEU A 231 13.93 -8.23 -8.13
C LEU A 231 13.51 -6.88 -8.73
N MET A 232 14.24 -5.77 -8.51
CA MET A 232 13.82 -4.45 -9.02
C MET A 232 13.54 -4.40 -10.52
N PRO A 233 14.32 -5.05 -11.42
CA PRO A 233 13.99 -5.06 -12.85
C PRO A 233 12.66 -5.77 -13.13
N TYR A 234 12.39 -6.87 -12.43
CA TYR A 234 11.09 -7.56 -12.51
C TYR A 234 9.96 -6.66 -12.02
N VAL A 235 10.11 -6.05 -10.84
CA VAL A 235 9.13 -5.15 -10.25
C VAL A 235 8.82 -3.98 -11.18
N TYR A 236 9.85 -3.37 -11.75
CA TYR A 236 9.69 -2.23 -12.66
C TYR A 236 8.98 -2.62 -13.96
N ALA A 237 9.35 -3.77 -14.55
CA ALA A 237 8.68 -4.30 -15.74
C ALA A 237 7.19 -4.62 -15.46
N GLN A 238 6.90 -5.25 -14.30
CA GLN A 238 5.52 -5.53 -13.90
C GLN A 238 4.73 -4.25 -13.59
N ALA A 239 5.37 -3.22 -13.01
CA ALA A 239 4.74 -1.93 -12.78
C ALA A 239 4.29 -1.27 -14.09
N LYS A 240 5.11 -1.34 -15.14
CA LYS A 240 4.73 -0.88 -16.48
C LYS A 240 3.50 -1.64 -17.00
N ASP A 241 3.52 -2.96 -16.94
CA ASP A 241 2.39 -3.82 -17.33
C ASP A 241 1.11 -3.45 -16.55
N CYS A 242 1.23 -3.23 -15.24
CA CYS A 242 0.10 -2.84 -14.38
C CYS A 242 -0.52 -1.52 -14.85
N THR A 243 0.29 -0.50 -15.13
CA THR A 243 -0.20 0.81 -15.53
C THR A 243 -0.79 0.84 -16.94
N GLU A 244 -0.22 0.06 -17.86
CA GLU A 244 -0.71 -0.02 -19.26
C GLU A 244 -2.00 -0.84 -19.37
N LYS A 245 -2.16 -1.89 -18.58
CA LYS A 245 -3.29 -2.83 -18.65
C LYS A 245 -4.35 -2.63 -17.58
N GLY A 246 -4.10 -1.75 -16.60
CA GLY A 246 -4.99 -1.56 -15.45
C GLY A 246 -5.03 -2.76 -14.49
N LEU A 247 -3.94 -3.52 -14.41
CA LEU A 247 -3.82 -4.70 -13.55
C LEU A 247 -3.19 -4.36 -12.20
N PRO A 248 -3.55 -5.05 -11.11
CA PRO A 248 -2.84 -4.90 -9.83
C PRO A 248 -1.50 -5.62 -9.84
N MET A 249 -0.52 -5.12 -9.06
CA MET A 249 0.75 -5.80 -8.84
C MET A 249 0.58 -7.05 -7.97
N VAL A 250 -0.26 -6.97 -6.94
CA VAL A 250 -0.70 -8.08 -6.10
C VAL A 250 -2.05 -8.55 -6.62
N ARG A 251 -2.09 -9.72 -7.26
CA ARG A 251 -3.24 -10.20 -8.04
C ARG A 251 -3.86 -11.44 -7.43
N ALA A 252 -5.18 -11.50 -7.34
CA ALA A 252 -5.87 -12.76 -7.12
C ALA A 252 -5.56 -13.74 -8.26
N LEU A 253 -5.42 -15.03 -7.97
CA LEU A 253 -4.97 -16.03 -8.95
C LEU A 253 -5.85 -16.05 -10.21
N PHE A 254 -7.17 -15.89 -10.07
CA PHE A 254 -8.08 -15.91 -11.22
C PHE A 254 -7.89 -14.73 -12.20
N VAL A 255 -7.17 -13.68 -11.81
CA VAL A 255 -6.82 -12.57 -12.74
C VAL A 255 -5.87 -13.07 -13.82
N GLU A 256 -4.92 -13.94 -13.47
CA GLU A 256 -3.98 -14.56 -14.40
C GLU A 256 -4.50 -15.90 -14.96
N PHE A 257 -5.37 -16.58 -14.21
CA PHE A 257 -5.88 -17.90 -14.55
C PHE A 257 -7.42 -17.94 -14.54
N PRO A 258 -8.10 -17.14 -15.39
CA PRO A 258 -9.56 -16.98 -15.36
C PRO A 258 -10.34 -18.26 -15.73
N HIS A 259 -9.70 -19.21 -16.40
CA HIS A 259 -10.31 -20.49 -16.81
C HIS A 259 -10.01 -21.63 -15.84
N ASP A 260 -9.27 -21.39 -14.78
CA ASP A 260 -8.95 -22.35 -13.74
C ASP A 260 -9.96 -22.20 -12.58
N ALA A 261 -10.84 -23.19 -12.42
CA ALA A 261 -11.90 -23.13 -11.41
C ALA A 261 -11.34 -23.11 -9.97
N GLY A 262 -10.17 -23.72 -9.71
CA GLY A 262 -9.51 -23.71 -8.42
C GLY A 262 -9.00 -22.31 -8.07
N ALA A 263 -8.47 -21.56 -9.04
CA ALA A 263 -7.98 -20.22 -8.85
C ALA A 263 -9.04 -19.23 -8.31
N TRP A 264 -10.32 -19.50 -8.55
CA TRP A 264 -11.44 -18.69 -8.04
C TRP A 264 -11.78 -18.94 -6.56
N GLN A 265 -11.24 -20.00 -5.99
CA GLN A 265 -11.50 -20.39 -4.58
C GLN A 265 -10.39 -19.92 -3.64
N VAL A 266 -9.31 -19.37 -4.17
CA VAL A 266 -8.10 -19.03 -3.43
C VAL A 266 -8.11 -17.57 -3.01
N GLU A 267 -7.94 -17.32 -1.71
CA GLU A 267 -7.96 -15.97 -1.12
C GLU A 267 -6.80 -15.70 -0.16
N ASP A 268 -5.85 -16.64 -0.06
CA ASP A 268 -4.77 -16.66 0.94
C ASP A 268 -3.37 -16.75 0.31
N GLU A 269 -3.31 -16.58 -1.01
CA GLU A 269 -2.10 -16.45 -1.81
C GLU A 269 -2.37 -15.58 -3.04
N TYR A 270 -1.32 -15.15 -3.73
CA TYR A 270 -1.47 -14.20 -4.83
C TYR A 270 -0.38 -14.35 -5.89
N MET A 271 -0.65 -13.82 -7.07
CA MET A 271 0.38 -13.55 -8.08
C MET A 271 1.02 -12.18 -7.81
N TYR A 272 2.34 -12.15 -7.71
CA TYR A 272 3.14 -10.93 -7.72
C TYR A 272 3.57 -10.63 -9.15
N GLY A 273 2.88 -9.72 -9.78
CA GLY A 273 2.92 -9.59 -11.24
C GLY A 273 2.31 -10.82 -11.93
N SER A 274 2.81 -11.17 -13.11
CA SER A 274 2.26 -12.24 -13.95
C SER A 274 2.97 -13.59 -13.80
N GLN A 275 4.12 -13.65 -13.11
CA GLN A 275 5.02 -14.81 -13.20
C GLN A 275 5.39 -15.43 -11.85
N MET A 276 5.21 -14.71 -10.74
CA MET A 276 5.55 -15.20 -9.40
C MET A 276 4.29 -15.43 -8.58
N LEU A 277 4.15 -16.61 -7.97
CA LEU A 277 3.13 -16.93 -6.98
C LEU A 277 3.75 -16.79 -5.59
N VAL A 278 3.07 -16.11 -4.71
CA VAL A 278 3.49 -15.85 -3.33
C VAL A 278 2.40 -16.34 -2.37
N ALA A 279 2.78 -17.24 -1.49
CA ALA A 279 1.89 -17.75 -0.45
C ALA A 279 2.55 -17.59 0.92
N PRO A 280 2.24 -16.49 1.65
CA PRO A 280 2.81 -16.23 2.97
C PRO A 280 2.35 -17.27 4.00
N LEU A 281 3.16 -17.52 5.02
CA LEU A 281 2.71 -18.27 6.19
C LEU A 281 1.75 -17.40 7.02
N LEU A 282 0.46 -17.61 6.85
CA LEU A 282 -0.57 -16.86 7.58
C LEU A 282 -0.74 -17.31 9.02
N GLU A 283 -0.31 -18.53 9.34
CA GLU A 283 -0.29 -19.11 10.69
C GLU A 283 1.14 -19.49 11.06
N SER A 284 1.41 -19.65 12.37
CA SER A 284 2.70 -20.15 12.85
C SER A 284 2.95 -21.55 12.34
N GLY A 285 4.16 -21.78 11.83
CA GLY A 285 4.53 -23.09 11.26
C GLY A 285 5.66 -22.97 10.25
N THR A 286 5.97 -24.10 9.60
CA THR A 286 7.03 -24.20 8.60
C THR A 286 6.55 -24.81 7.28
N SER A 287 5.26 -25.02 7.12
CA SER A 287 4.65 -25.48 5.88
C SER A 287 3.23 -24.93 5.74
N ARG A 288 2.71 -24.97 4.53
CA ARG A 288 1.30 -24.71 4.26
C ARG A 288 0.85 -25.40 2.98
N THR A 289 -0.44 -25.66 2.90
CA THR A 289 -1.08 -26.05 1.63
C THR A 289 -1.21 -24.81 0.73
N VAL A 290 -0.85 -24.96 -0.53
CA VAL A 290 -1.01 -23.95 -1.58
C VAL A 290 -1.75 -24.54 -2.79
N TYR A 291 -2.48 -23.73 -3.51
CA TYR A 291 -3.10 -24.12 -4.78
C TYR A 291 -2.24 -23.61 -5.93
N LEU A 292 -1.80 -24.50 -6.79
CA LEU A 292 -1.02 -24.15 -7.98
C LEU A 292 -1.91 -24.28 -9.22
N PRO A 293 -2.18 -23.20 -9.95
CA PRO A 293 -2.83 -23.29 -11.25
C PRO A 293 -2.11 -24.29 -12.17
N ASN A 294 -2.87 -24.85 -13.14
CA ASN A 294 -2.36 -25.90 -14.01
C ASN A 294 -1.04 -25.50 -14.69
N GLY A 295 -0.06 -26.39 -14.64
CA GLY A 295 1.29 -26.19 -15.16
C GLY A 295 2.36 -26.64 -14.16
N LYS A 296 3.60 -26.24 -14.42
CA LYS A 296 4.73 -26.48 -13.52
C LYS A 296 5.14 -25.19 -12.84
N TRP A 297 5.55 -25.32 -11.58
CA TRP A 297 5.97 -24.23 -10.72
C TRP A 297 7.32 -24.55 -10.10
N ILE A 298 8.22 -23.61 -10.09
CA ILE A 298 9.59 -23.77 -9.64
C ILE A 298 9.79 -22.94 -8.38
N ASP A 299 10.19 -23.54 -7.27
CA ASP A 299 10.52 -22.82 -6.05
C ASP A 299 11.70 -21.87 -6.31
N TYR A 300 11.42 -20.57 -6.10
CA TYR A 300 12.39 -19.49 -6.34
C TYR A 300 13.65 -19.61 -5.47
N GLN A 301 13.52 -20.21 -4.27
CA GLN A 301 14.61 -20.26 -3.29
C GLN A 301 15.48 -21.52 -3.41
N ASN A 302 14.93 -22.63 -3.91
CA ASN A 302 15.67 -23.92 -3.92
C ASN A 302 15.56 -24.67 -5.25
N GLY A 303 14.79 -24.20 -6.21
CA GLY A 303 14.65 -24.78 -7.55
C GLY A 303 13.78 -26.05 -7.63
N LYS A 304 13.13 -26.46 -6.53
CA LYS A 304 12.24 -27.64 -6.55
C LYS A 304 11.04 -27.37 -7.45
N VAL A 305 10.67 -28.40 -8.24
CA VAL A 305 9.55 -28.32 -9.18
C VAL A 305 8.31 -28.96 -8.59
N TYR A 306 7.18 -28.29 -8.76
CA TYR A 306 5.85 -28.76 -8.36
C TYR A 306 4.91 -28.76 -9.56
N ASP A 307 4.01 -29.73 -9.62
CA ASP A 307 2.89 -29.76 -10.57
C ASP A 307 1.68 -29.00 -10.02
N GLY A 308 0.78 -28.56 -10.92
CA GLY A 308 -0.46 -27.91 -10.54
C GLY A 308 -1.36 -28.74 -9.60
N GLY A 309 -2.30 -28.10 -8.94
CA GLY A 309 -3.17 -28.63 -7.92
C GLY A 309 -2.74 -28.26 -6.50
N TYR A 310 -3.38 -28.84 -5.50
CA TYR A 310 -3.02 -28.59 -4.10
C TYR A 310 -1.72 -29.28 -3.72
N GLN A 311 -0.80 -28.52 -3.13
CA GLN A 311 0.52 -28.99 -2.71
C GLN A 311 0.78 -28.59 -1.26
N GLU A 312 1.28 -29.51 -0.44
CA GLU A 312 1.84 -29.19 0.88
C GLU A 312 3.31 -28.82 0.70
N ILE A 313 3.66 -27.57 0.96
CA ILE A 313 5.01 -27.04 0.73
C ILE A 313 5.63 -26.58 2.06
N SER A 314 6.79 -27.18 2.39
CA SER A 314 7.60 -26.79 3.53
C SER A 314 8.57 -25.68 3.17
N VAL A 315 8.65 -24.66 4.03
CA VAL A 315 9.63 -23.56 3.95
C VAL A 315 10.71 -23.65 5.03
N LYS A 316 10.80 -24.79 5.72
CA LYS A 316 11.71 -25.00 6.86
C LYS A 316 13.18 -24.71 6.52
N GLU A 317 13.60 -25.11 5.33
CA GLU A 317 14.98 -24.95 4.85
C GLU A 317 15.18 -23.67 4.03
N ASN A 318 14.13 -22.88 3.83
CA ASN A 318 14.23 -21.67 3.05
C ASN A 318 14.81 -20.51 3.88
N LYS A 319 15.62 -19.67 3.26
CA LYS A 319 16.15 -18.44 3.89
C LYS A 319 15.04 -17.48 4.27
N ILE A 320 13.97 -17.42 3.48
CA ILE A 320 12.78 -16.61 3.69
C ILE A 320 11.58 -17.52 3.95
N PRO A 321 10.87 -17.40 5.09
CA PRO A 321 9.79 -18.30 5.48
C PRO A 321 8.50 -18.01 4.70
N CYS A 322 8.54 -18.22 3.39
CA CYS A 322 7.41 -17.99 2.47
C CYS A 322 7.52 -18.97 1.30
N VAL A 323 6.39 -19.43 0.81
CA VAL A 323 6.32 -20.13 -0.47
C VAL A 323 6.37 -19.07 -1.57
N ILE A 324 7.43 -19.13 -2.38
CA ILE A 324 7.64 -18.22 -3.51
C ILE A 324 7.94 -19.09 -4.72
N LEU A 325 7.02 -19.16 -5.65
CA LEU A 325 7.14 -20.00 -6.84
C LEU A 325 7.15 -19.15 -8.11
N VAL A 326 7.84 -19.64 -9.10
CA VAL A 326 7.90 -19.05 -10.44
C VAL A 326 7.24 -20.01 -11.43
N LYS A 327 6.36 -19.50 -12.27
CA LYS A 327 5.74 -20.29 -13.34
C LYS A 327 6.81 -20.79 -14.30
N ASP A 328 6.76 -22.05 -14.69
CA ASP A 328 7.69 -22.64 -15.66
C ASP A 328 7.69 -21.86 -17.00
N GLY A 329 8.86 -21.69 -17.57
CA GLY A 329 9.07 -20.89 -18.78
C GLY A 329 9.09 -19.35 -18.57
N SER A 330 9.00 -18.88 -17.33
CA SER A 330 9.09 -17.45 -17.00
C SER A 330 10.53 -16.95 -16.99
N LEU A 331 10.69 -15.66 -17.27
CA LEU A 331 11.95 -14.93 -17.09
C LEU A 331 11.81 -13.95 -15.94
N ILE A 332 12.61 -14.11 -14.90
CA ILE A 332 12.67 -13.21 -13.74
C ILE A 332 14.02 -12.47 -13.78
N PRO A 333 14.07 -11.27 -14.35
CA PRO A 333 15.31 -10.49 -14.38
C PRO A 333 15.71 -10.05 -12.98
N GLN A 334 16.99 -10.12 -12.68
CA GLN A 334 17.59 -9.75 -11.40
C GLN A 334 18.83 -8.90 -11.59
N VAL A 335 19.14 -8.10 -10.58
CA VAL A 335 20.39 -7.31 -10.50
C VAL A 335 21.11 -7.59 -9.18
N PRO A 336 22.42 -7.31 -9.09
CA PRO A 336 23.10 -7.33 -7.80
C PRO A 336 22.44 -6.39 -6.78
N VAL A 337 22.53 -6.75 -5.50
CA VAL A 337 22.03 -5.92 -4.42
C VAL A 337 22.72 -4.55 -4.42
N ALA A 338 21.94 -3.49 -4.37
CA ALA A 338 22.44 -2.13 -4.26
C ALA A 338 21.88 -1.45 -3.00
N GLN A 339 22.57 -0.42 -2.50
CA GLN A 339 22.17 0.34 -1.31
C GLN A 339 20.88 1.14 -1.55
N SER A 340 20.62 1.55 -2.78
CA SER A 340 19.44 2.30 -3.22
C SER A 340 19.23 2.09 -4.72
N THR A 341 18.03 2.41 -5.22
CA THR A 341 17.68 2.17 -6.63
C THR A 341 18.47 3.01 -7.61
N ASP A 342 19.01 4.17 -7.21
CA ASP A 342 19.90 5.02 -8.00
C ASP A 342 21.33 4.43 -8.13
N LYS A 343 21.66 3.40 -7.37
CA LYS A 343 22.94 2.66 -7.42
C LYS A 343 22.81 1.33 -8.17
N ILE A 344 21.64 0.99 -8.67
CA ILE A 344 21.46 -0.21 -9.48
C ILE A 344 22.12 0.02 -10.85
N ASP A 345 22.96 -0.92 -11.27
CA ASP A 345 23.41 -0.98 -12.65
C ASP A 345 22.30 -1.60 -13.51
N TRP A 346 21.71 -0.79 -14.37
CA TRP A 346 20.61 -1.18 -15.25
C TRP A 346 21.06 -1.68 -16.63
N ASN A 347 22.39 -1.73 -16.90
CA ASN A 347 22.97 -2.13 -18.19
C ASN A 347 23.27 -3.62 -18.30
#